data_380f75e62d472b252bee6ac4695f74f2
#
_entry.id   380f75e62d472b252bee6ac4695f74f2
#
_cell.length_a   1.000
_cell.length_b   1.000
_cell.length_c   1.000
_cell.angle_alpha   90.00
_cell.angle_beta   90.00
_cell.angle_gamma   90.00
#
_symmetry.space_group_name_H-M   'P 1'
#
loop_
_entity.id
_entity.type
_entity.pdbx_description
1 polymer ?
#
loop_
_entity_poly.entity_id
_entity_poly.type
_entity_poly.pdbx_seq_one_letter_code
_entity_poly.pdbx_strand_id
1 'polypeptide(L)'
;MTSSKFAVCVLLLLLFSSAPAEANWWKVQTSGTDTNLRAVSAVYVPDAKANGAPVPVVWASGSNGVILKSVDEGKNWTRLHVTDGDSLDFRGIVAFSASTAYVMSIGDGDKSRIYKTADGGATWKLQYSGDRKEVFLDTIVCLSEKECMALGDPVERKFLLLKTTDGEQWNPLPTGNMPVALPGEGAFAASNSCLAMPDDKKVLFGTGGPAARVFQSNDGGLTWTVARTPVVQGNPSSGIFSLRIDAHDRVLVLGGDYKEPALSDRVAATSLDNGKTWQLAVKQPGGLRSGLALIDNGDWVAVGPSGEEVTEDYGAHWKHTDSLNLNAVELLDTQTGWAVGAHGLIARFVNRSKRIPGIARPR
;
A
#
# COMPACT_ATOMS: atom_id res chain seq x y z
N MET A 1 -79.29 -31.42 12.27
CA MET A 1 -78.58 -30.11 12.31
C MET A 1 -77.12 -30.33 12.52
N THR A 2 -76.37 -30.47 11.48
CA THR A 2 -74.92 -30.75 11.51
C THR A 2 -74.14 -29.53 11.07
N SER A 3 -73.40 -28.93 12.02
CA SER A 3 -72.55 -27.72 11.79
C SER A 3 -71.21 -28.14 11.27
N SER A 4 -70.90 -27.81 10.02
CA SER A 4 -69.60 -27.99 9.41
C SER A 4 -68.67 -26.82 9.76
N LYS A 5 -67.51 -27.12 10.43
CA LYS A 5 -66.47 -26.13 10.70
C LYS A 5 -65.46 -26.18 9.55
N PHE A 6 -65.39 -25.14 8.77
CA PHE A 6 -64.30 -24.89 7.79
C PHE A 6 -63.04 -24.41 8.54
N ALA A 7 -61.97 -25.13 8.45
CA ALA A 7 -60.63 -24.69 8.89
C ALA A 7 -59.96 -24.02 7.72
N VAL A 8 -59.65 -22.72 7.87
CA VAL A 8 -58.84 -21.96 6.91
C VAL A 8 -57.37 -22.12 7.33
N CYS A 9 -56.60 -22.89 6.53
CA CYS A 9 -55.14 -22.95 6.63
C CYS A 9 -54.54 -21.72 5.94
N VAL A 10 -54.00 -20.78 6.74
CA VAL A 10 -53.18 -19.67 6.23
C VAL A 10 -51.76 -20.18 6.01
N LEU A 11 -51.39 -20.34 4.74
CA LEU A 11 -50.03 -20.70 4.34
C LEU A 11 -49.18 -19.42 4.37
N LEU A 12 -48.33 -19.25 5.41
CA LEU A 12 -47.32 -18.19 5.47
C LEU A 12 -46.18 -18.54 4.53
N LEU A 13 -46.13 -17.91 3.34
CA LEU A 13 -44.96 -17.93 2.46
C LEU A 13 -43.89 -17.02 3.04
N LEU A 14 -42.89 -17.62 3.71
CA LEU A 14 -41.62 -16.98 4.05
C LEU A 14 -40.84 -16.71 2.76
N LEU A 15 -40.89 -15.50 2.24
CA LEU A 15 -39.99 -15.03 1.23
C LEU A 15 -38.60 -14.83 1.86
N PHE A 16 -37.73 -15.81 1.73
CA PHE A 16 -36.30 -15.64 1.96
C PHE A 16 -35.77 -14.70 0.85
N SER A 17 -35.66 -13.41 1.17
CA SER A 17 -34.86 -12.48 0.39
C SER A 17 -33.40 -12.92 0.54
N SER A 18 -32.88 -13.68 -0.42
CA SER A 18 -31.43 -13.85 -0.56
C SER A 18 -30.85 -12.49 -0.93
N ALA A 19 -30.23 -11.81 0.02
CA ALA A 19 -29.36 -10.69 -0.32
C ALA A 19 -28.38 -11.18 -1.40
N PRO A 20 -28.16 -10.40 -2.47
CA PRO A 20 -27.16 -10.77 -3.46
C PRO A 20 -25.84 -10.95 -2.71
N ALA A 21 -25.19 -12.11 -2.88
CA ALA A 21 -23.86 -12.33 -2.35
C ALA A 21 -22.98 -11.17 -2.85
N GLU A 22 -22.43 -10.39 -1.93
CA GLU A 22 -21.48 -9.34 -2.30
C GLU A 22 -20.36 -9.99 -3.09
N ALA A 23 -20.06 -9.44 -4.25
CA ALA A 23 -19.02 -9.97 -5.12
C ALA A 23 -17.70 -9.86 -4.37
N ASN A 24 -17.20 -10.98 -3.86
CA ASN A 24 -15.91 -11.02 -3.17
C ASN A 24 -14.81 -10.78 -4.21
N TRP A 25 -14.12 -9.65 -4.10
CA TRP A 25 -13.08 -9.22 -5.04
C TRP A 25 -11.76 -9.95 -4.81
N TRP A 26 -11.65 -10.63 -3.68
CA TRP A 26 -10.44 -11.26 -3.22
C TRP A 26 -10.63 -12.76 -3.02
N LYS A 27 -9.67 -13.52 -3.49
CA LYS A 27 -9.52 -14.93 -3.18
C LYS A 27 -8.35 -15.11 -2.23
N VAL A 28 -8.64 -15.51 -0.99
CA VAL A 28 -7.62 -15.81 0.02
C VAL A 28 -6.76 -16.97 -0.44
N GLN A 29 -5.44 -16.84 -0.24
CA GLN A 29 -4.42 -17.85 -0.57
C GLN A 29 -3.68 -18.26 0.70
N THR A 30 -3.13 -19.47 0.71
CA THR A 30 -2.37 -20.01 1.84
C THR A 30 -0.91 -19.60 1.71
N SER A 31 -0.42 -18.72 2.59
CA SER A 31 0.96 -18.22 2.59
C SER A 31 1.98 -19.18 3.23
N GLY A 32 1.54 -20.10 4.09
CA GLY A 32 2.42 -20.95 4.89
C GLY A 32 3.07 -20.27 6.10
N THR A 33 2.63 -19.07 6.49
CA THR A 33 3.11 -18.32 7.66
C THR A 33 1.95 -17.69 8.42
N ASP A 34 2.12 -17.43 9.72
CA ASP A 34 1.20 -16.62 10.54
C ASP A 34 1.78 -15.23 10.83
N THR A 35 2.85 -14.85 10.15
CA THR A 35 3.53 -13.57 10.34
C THR A 35 2.73 -12.43 9.72
N ASN A 36 2.80 -11.26 10.33
CA ASN A 36 2.20 -10.05 9.78
C ASN A 36 2.93 -9.63 8.50
N LEU A 37 2.29 -9.79 7.34
CA LEU A 37 2.82 -9.36 6.04
C LEU A 37 2.55 -7.86 5.84
N ARG A 38 3.56 -7.13 5.35
CA ARG A 38 3.57 -5.66 5.38
C ARG A 38 3.71 -5.01 4.01
N ALA A 39 4.31 -5.70 3.05
CA ALA A 39 4.45 -5.20 1.70
C ALA A 39 4.27 -6.33 0.68
N VAL A 40 3.81 -5.99 -0.50
CA VAL A 40 3.63 -6.88 -1.65
C VAL A 40 4.12 -6.16 -2.91
N SER A 41 4.80 -6.88 -3.79
CA SER A 41 5.17 -6.40 -5.11
C SER A 41 4.97 -7.51 -6.13
N ALA A 42 4.33 -7.17 -7.24
CA ALA A 42 4.05 -8.09 -8.32
C ALA A 42 4.62 -7.56 -9.65
N VAL A 43 5.03 -8.45 -10.53
CA VAL A 43 5.58 -8.09 -11.84
C VAL A 43 5.22 -9.14 -12.88
N TYR A 44 4.87 -8.72 -14.09
CA TYR A 44 4.72 -9.64 -15.20
C TYR A 44 6.09 -10.04 -15.76
N VAL A 45 6.30 -11.34 -15.93
CA VAL A 45 7.50 -11.90 -16.55
C VAL A 45 7.12 -12.82 -17.71
N PRO A 46 7.91 -12.89 -18.80
CA PRO A 46 7.68 -13.85 -19.87
C PRO A 46 7.80 -15.29 -19.34
N ASP A 47 6.84 -16.16 -19.65
CA ASP A 47 6.89 -17.58 -19.31
C ASP A 47 7.21 -18.43 -20.54
N ALA A 48 8.36 -19.11 -20.53
CA ALA A 48 8.78 -20.00 -21.62
C ALA A 48 7.80 -21.19 -21.82
N LYS A 49 7.11 -21.63 -20.77
CA LYS A 49 6.11 -22.71 -20.82
C LYS A 49 4.78 -22.24 -21.43
N ALA A 50 4.50 -20.95 -21.37
CA ALA A 50 3.30 -20.31 -21.91
C ALA A 50 3.56 -19.61 -23.25
N ASN A 51 4.53 -20.11 -24.06
CA ASN A 51 4.94 -19.50 -25.33
C ASN A 51 5.31 -18.00 -25.19
N GLY A 52 5.88 -17.61 -24.08
CA GLY A 52 6.26 -16.23 -23.79
C GLY A 52 5.13 -15.35 -23.30
N ALA A 53 3.91 -15.87 -23.11
CA ALA A 53 2.84 -15.10 -22.50
C ALA A 53 3.24 -14.64 -21.07
N PRO A 54 2.97 -13.40 -20.70
CA PRO A 54 3.38 -12.88 -19.40
C PRO A 54 2.61 -13.56 -18.26
N VAL A 55 3.34 -13.99 -17.24
CA VAL A 55 2.77 -14.52 -15.99
C VAL A 55 3.21 -13.66 -14.81
N PRO A 56 2.36 -13.47 -13.79
CA PRO A 56 2.72 -12.70 -12.62
C PRO A 56 3.67 -13.50 -11.72
N VAL A 57 4.75 -12.85 -11.30
CA VAL A 57 5.59 -13.25 -10.17
C VAL A 57 5.29 -12.30 -9.02
N VAL A 58 5.06 -12.85 -7.84
CA VAL A 58 4.63 -12.08 -6.67
C VAL A 58 5.61 -12.28 -5.52
N TRP A 59 6.00 -11.17 -4.91
CA TRP A 59 6.85 -11.14 -3.74
C TRP A 59 6.09 -10.48 -2.60
N ALA A 60 6.24 -10.98 -1.40
CA ALA A 60 5.68 -10.38 -0.19
C ALA A 60 6.71 -10.37 0.92
N SER A 61 6.65 -9.38 1.81
CA SER A 61 7.53 -9.29 2.97
C SER A 61 6.77 -8.90 4.23
N GLY A 62 7.36 -9.19 5.38
CA GLY A 62 6.74 -8.91 6.68
C GLY A 62 7.69 -9.03 7.85
N SER A 63 7.11 -9.06 9.04
CA SER A 63 7.85 -9.14 10.30
C SER A 63 8.59 -10.48 10.45
N ASN A 64 9.53 -10.55 11.38
CA ASN A 64 10.32 -11.76 11.70
C ASN A 64 11.05 -12.33 10.47
N GLY A 65 11.66 -11.47 9.68
CA GLY A 65 12.48 -11.85 8.54
C GLY A 65 11.74 -12.54 7.39
N VAL A 66 10.41 -12.47 7.35
CA VAL A 66 9.62 -13.19 6.34
C VAL A 66 9.70 -12.50 5.00
N ILE A 67 10.15 -13.26 3.99
CA ILE A 67 10.03 -12.93 2.58
C ILE A 67 9.43 -14.14 1.87
N LEU A 68 8.40 -13.93 1.08
CA LEU A 68 7.70 -14.95 0.31
C LEU A 68 7.75 -14.62 -1.17
N LYS A 69 7.87 -15.66 -2.02
CA LYS A 69 7.78 -15.54 -3.47
C LYS A 69 6.87 -16.59 -4.06
N SER A 70 6.03 -16.21 -5.01
CA SER A 70 5.25 -17.09 -5.85
C SER A 70 5.54 -16.83 -7.33
N VAL A 71 5.64 -17.90 -8.12
CA VAL A 71 5.81 -17.85 -9.58
C VAL A 71 4.63 -18.52 -10.32
N ASP A 72 3.55 -18.82 -9.62
CA ASP A 72 2.38 -19.52 -10.12
C ASP A 72 1.05 -18.85 -9.68
N GLU A 73 1.05 -17.52 -9.65
CA GLU A 73 -0.11 -16.69 -9.30
C GLU A 73 -0.58 -16.88 -7.83
N GLY A 74 0.36 -17.18 -6.94
CA GLY A 74 0.08 -17.36 -5.51
C GLY A 74 -0.54 -18.71 -5.16
N LYS A 75 -0.49 -19.72 -6.06
CA LYS A 75 -0.92 -21.10 -5.73
C LYS A 75 0.03 -21.74 -4.74
N ASN A 76 1.33 -21.48 -4.91
CA ASN A 76 2.38 -21.90 -4.00
C ASN A 76 3.29 -20.73 -3.64
N TRP A 77 3.73 -20.69 -2.38
CA TRP A 77 4.62 -19.67 -1.85
C TRP A 77 5.89 -20.32 -1.32
N THR A 78 7.04 -19.82 -1.78
CA THR A 78 8.36 -20.20 -1.30
C THR A 78 8.83 -19.15 -0.29
N ARG A 79 9.19 -19.60 0.92
CA ARG A 79 9.86 -18.75 1.90
C ARG A 79 11.32 -18.56 1.51
N LEU A 80 11.78 -17.32 1.50
CA LEU A 80 13.15 -16.92 1.23
C LEU A 80 13.80 -16.41 2.52
N HIS A 81 15.12 -16.43 2.57
CA HIS A 81 15.86 -16.12 3.78
C HIS A 81 16.97 -15.12 3.48
N VAL A 82 17.08 -14.09 4.31
CA VAL A 82 18.23 -13.16 4.36
C VAL A 82 19.12 -13.59 5.51
N THR A 83 20.41 -13.79 5.25
CA THR A 83 21.38 -14.12 6.31
C THR A 83 21.33 -13.06 7.40
N ASP A 84 21.21 -13.47 8.67
CA ASP A 84 21.04 -12.60 9.84
C ASP A 84 19.83 -11.66 9.79
N GLY A 85 18.82 -12.02 8.99
CA GLY A 85 17.60 -11.23 8.79
C GLY A 85 16.38 -11.64 9.61
N ASP A 86 16.43 -12.74 10.39
CA ASP A 86 15.27 -13.34 11.06
C ASP A 86 14.58 -12.41 12.07
N SER A 87 15.29 -11.47 12.65
CA SER A 87 14.73 -10.48 13.58
C SER A 87 14.30 -9.18 12.92
N LEU A 88 14.51 -9.03 11.61
CA LEU A 88 14.19 -7.80 10.89
C LEU A 88 12.69 -7.75 10.56
N ASP A 89 12.14 -6.53 10.57
CA ASP A 89 10.78 -6.24 10.11
C ASP A 89 10.86 -5.68 8.68
N PHE A 90 10.60 -6.53 7.68
CA PHE A 90 10.66 -6.14 6.27
C PHE A 90 9.35 -5.49 5.84
N ARG A 91 9.34 -4.17 5.72
CA ARG A 91 8.16 -3.37 5.35
C ARG A 91 8.18 -2.79 3.96
N GLY A 92 9.26 -2.98 3.21
CA GLY A 92 9.36 -2.58 1.81
C GLY A 92 9.83 -3.75 0.96
N ILE A 93 9.19 -3.96 -0.19
CA ILE A 93 9.63 -4.89 -1.22
C ILE A 93 9.30 -4.32 -2.59
N VAL A 94 10.26 -4.40 -3.53
CA VAL A 94 10.07 -4.00 -4.93
C VAL A 94 10.70 -5.06 -5.82
N ALA A 95 9.89 -5.68 -6.67
CA ALA A 95 10.29 -6.73 -7.59
C ALA A 95 10.37 -6.22 -9.03
N PHE A 96 11.36 -6.69 -9.80
CA PHE A 96 11.53 -6.38 -11.22
C PHE A 96 11.41 -7.61 -12.11
N SER A 97 11.62 -8.79 -11.52
CA SER A 97 11.56 -10.07 -12.22
C SER A 97 11.39 -11.24 -11.25
N ALA A 98 11.46 -12.46 -11.77
CA ALA A 98 11.55 -13.66 -10.93
C ALA A 98 12.90 -13.78 -10.20
N SER A 99 13.95 -13.04 -10.65
CA SER A 99 15.28 -13.11 -10.07
C SER A 99 15.69 -11.86 -9.29
N THR A 100 15.17 -10.68 -9.63
CA THR A 100 15.65 -9.41 -9.11
C THR A 100 14.58 -8.73 -8.26
N ALA A 101 14.94 -8.41 -7.00
CA ALA A 101 14.10 -7.65 -6.08
C ALA A 101 14.96 -6.93 -5.04
N TYR A 102 14.41 -5.83 -4.50
CA TYR A 102 14.86 -5.20 -3.27
C TYR A 102 13.93 -5.57 -2.12
N VAL A 103 14.49 -5.68 -0.91
CA VAL A 103 13.73 -5.72 0.33
C VAL A 103 14.32 -4.72 1.32
N MET A 104 13.46 -4.01 2.05
CA MET A 104 13.85 -3.00 3.02
C MET A 104 13.28 -3.36 4.39
N SER A 105 14.13 -3.38 5.41
CA SER A 105 13.73 -3.48 6.81
C SER A 105 13.68 -2.11 7.48
N ILE A 106 12.88 -2.04 8.53
CA ILE A 106 12.72 -0.87 9.38
C ILE A 106 13.33 -1.11 10.77
N GLY A 107 13.47 -0.05 11.51
CA GLY A 107 13.94 -0.02 12.90
C GLY A 107 15.11 0.94 13.07
N ASP A 108 15.41 1.29 14.32
CA ASP A 108 16.45 2.27 14.65
C ASP A 108 17.83 1.80 14.18
N GLY A 109 18.57 2.70 13.56
CA GLY A 109 19.95 2.52 13.16
C GLY A 109 20.16 1.35 12.20
N ASP A 110 21.01 0.42 12.59
CA ASP A 110 21.43 -0.72 11.78
C ASP A 110 20.33 -1.76 11.48
N LYS A 111 19.13 -1.59 12.04
CA LYS A 111 17.93 -2.37 11.66
C LYS A 111 17.27 -1.82 10.40
N SER A 112 17.49 -0.57 10.06
CA SER A 112 17.09 0.04 8.80
C SER A 112 18.06 -0.35 7.69
N ARG A 113 17.69 -1.37 6.90
CA ARG A 113 18.57 -1.99 5.89
C ARG A 113 17.87 -2.11 4.54
N ILE A 114 18.67 -2.06 3.48
CA ILE A 114 18.23 -2.37 2.12
C ILE A 114 19.08 -3.52 1.59
N TYR A 115 18.41 -4.57 1.11
CA TYR A 115 19.04 -5.73 0.48
C TYR A 115 18.56 -5.86 -0.96
N LYS A 116 19.43 -6.40 -1.82
CA LYS A 116 19.10 -6.77 -3.20
C LYS A 116 19.39 -8.24 -3.44
N THR A 117 18.49 -8.91 -4.16
CA THR A 117 18.75 -10.20 -4.78
C THR A 117 18.80 -10.06 -6.31
N ALA A 118 19.61 -10.90 -6.97
CA ALA A 118 19.66 -11.04 -8.41
C ALA A 118 19.52 -12.51 -8.86
N ASP A 119 19.30 -13.42 -7.91
CA ASP A 119 19.21 -14.89 -8.12
C ASP A 119 17.90 -15.49 -7.60
N GLY A 120 16.86 -14.66 -7.49
CA GLY A 120 15.53 -15.09 -7.10
C GLY A 120 15.36 -15.29 -5.60
N GLY A 121 16.22 -14.69 -4.79
CA GLY A 121 16.19 -14.75 -3.33
C GLY A 121 17.01 -15.90 -2.76
N ALA A 122 17.85 -16.57 -3.57
CA ALA A 122 18.79 -17.57 -3.08
C ALA A 122 19.89 -16.89 -2.24
N THR A 123 20.36 -15.71 -2.68
CA THR A 123 21.26 -14.84 -1.91
C THR A 123 20.76 -13.39 -1.90
N TRP A 124 21.15 -12.66 -0.85
CA TRP A 124 20.82 -11.25 -0.66
C TRP A 124 22.08 -10.45 -0.32
N LYS A 125 22.34 -9.40 -1.09
CA LYS A 125 23.44 -8.47 -0.88
C LYS A 125 22.93 -7.28 -0.07
N LEU A 126 23.53 -7.03 1.10
CA LEU A 126 23.31 -5.81 1.86
C LEU A 126 23.87 -4.62 1.08
N GLN A 127 23.06 -3.63 0.79
CA GLN A 127 23.43 -2.43 0.03
C GLN A 127 23.44 -1.16 0.90
N TYR A 128 22.59 -1.14 1.94
CA TYR A 128 22.52 -0.03 2.89
C TYR A 128 22.23 -0.55 4.29
N SER A 129 22.83 0.07 5.28
CA SER A 129 22.52 -0.09 6.69
C SER A 129 22.61 1.26 7.37
N GLY A 130 21.65 1.60 8.21
CA GLY A 130 21.69 2.84 8.99
C GLY A 130 22.93 2.91 9.87
N ASP A 131 23.66 4.00 9.79
CA ASP A 131 24.94 4.24 10.47
C ASP A 131 24.79 5.02 11.78
N ARG A 132 23.60 5.58 12.02
CA ARG A 132 23.24 6.36 13.22
C ARG A 132 21.92 5.86 13.78
N LYS A 133 21.78 5.92 15.11
CA LYS A 133 20.58 5.45 15.82
C LYS A 133 19.28 6.12 15.36
N GLU A 134 19.36 7.38 14.91
CA GLU A 134 18.22 8.17 14.47
C GLU A 134 17.71 7.77 13.07
N VAL A 135 18.48 6.95 12.33
CA VAL A 135 18.04 6.47 11.03
C VAL A 135 16.91 5.47 11.20
N PHE A 136 15.77 5.75 10.58
CA PHE A 136 14.63 4.86 10.50
C PHE A 136 14.04 4.96 9.08
N LEU A 137 14.06 3.86 8.33
CA LEU A 137 13.52 3.81 6.97
C LEU A 137 12.03 3.48 7.00
N ASP A 138 11.25 4.09 6.12
CA ASP A 138 9.80 3.94 6.06
C ASP A 138 9.32 3.25 4.79
N THR A 139 9.90 3.58 3.64
CA THR A 139 9.43 3.09 2.34
C THR A 139 10.52 3.13 1.28
N ILE A 140 10.39 2.27 0.27
CA ILE A 140 11.25 2.21 -0.91
C ILE A 140 10.40 2.19 -2.17
N VAL A 141 10.76 2.98 -3.18
CA VAL A 141 10.13 3.03 -4.50
C VAL A 141 11.18 3.02 -5.59
N CYS A 142 10.88 2.39 -6.72
CA CYS A 142 11.81 2.29 -7.84
C CYS A 142 11.12 2.56 -9.18
N LEU A 143 11.82 3.23 -10.09
CA LEU A 143 11.48 3.34 -11.52
C LEU A 143 12.05 2.17 -12.31
N SER A 144 13.19 1.66 -11.88
CA SER A 144 13.87 0.50 -12.46
C SER A 144 14.73 -0.18 -11.39
N GLU A 145 15.33 -1.32 -11.73
CA GLU A 145 16.28 -2.00 -10.82
C GLU A 145 17.55 -1.18 -10.51
N LYS A 146 17.79 -0.09 -11.25
CA LYS A 146 18.93 0.81 -11.06
C LYS A 146 18.55 2.14 -10.43
N GLU A 147 17.30 2.56 -10.57
CA GLU A 147 16.87 3.87 -10.12
C GLU A 147 15.77 3.72 -9.07
N CYS A 148 16.15 3.90 -7.81
CA CYS A 148 15.28 3.79 -6.66
C CYS A 148 15.52 4.90 -5.66
N MET A 149 14.52 5.14 -4.83
CA MET A 149 14.56 6.06 -3.70
C MET A 149 13.98 5.39 -2.45
N ALA A 150 14.60 5.64 -1.30
CA ALA A 150 14.05 5.27 0.00
C ALA A 150 13.86 6.52 0.85
N LEU A 151 12.77 6.54 1.61
CA LEU A 151 12.41 7.58 2.56
C LEU A 151 12.61 7.04 3.96
N GLY A 152 13.09 7.89 4.85
CA GLY A 152 13.13 7.63 6.29
C GLY A 152 12.73 8.87 7.09
N ASP A 153 12.55 8.65 8.37
CA ASP A 153 12.23 9.67 9.37
C ASP A 153 13.25 10.83 9.40
N PRO A 154 12.87 11.97 9.97
CA PRO A 154 13.76 13.12 10.01
C PRO A 154 15.01 12.89 10.84
N VAL A 155 16.17 13.07 10.21
CA VAL A 155 17.47 13.20 10.85
C VAL A 155 17.84 14.69 10.82
N GLU A 156 18.19 15.26 12.00
CA GLU A 156 18.49 16.71 12.12
C GLU A 156 17.37 17.58 11.55
N ARG A 157 16.11 17.18 11.76
CA ARG A 157 14.89 17.85 11.30
C ARG A 157 14.68 17.88 9.78
N LYS A 158 15.35 17.03 9.02
CA LYS A 158 15.16 16.85 7.59
C LYS A 158 14.86 15.38 7.31
N PHE A 159 13.83 15.10 6.52
CA PHE A 159 13.53 13.71 6.11
C PHE A 159 14.73 13.12 5.38
N LEU A 160 15.11 11.92 5.78
CA LEU A 160 16.18 11.17 5.13
C LEU A 160 15.66 10.66 3.78
N LEU A 161 16.38 10.96 2.72
CA LEU A 161 16.16 10.38 1.40
C LEU A 161 17.45 9.74 0.92
N LEU A 162 17.36 8.48 0.55
CA LEU A 162 18.46 7.74 -0.08
C LEU A 162 18.08 7.51 -1.54
N LYS A 163 19.03 7.69 -2.45
CA LYS A 163 18.85 7.40 -3.89
C LYS A 163 19.95 6.48 -4.39
N THR A 164 19.57 5.54 -5.25
CA THR A 164 20.49 4.81 -6.11
C THR A 164 20.19 5.14 -7.57
N THR A 165 21.22 5.22 -8.40
CA THR A 165 21.14 5.42 -9.85
C THR A 165 21.88 4.32 -10.63
N ASP A 166 22.52 3.40 -9.91
CA ASP A 166 23.23 2.25 -10.48
C ASP A 166 22.66 0.89 -10.00
N GLY A 167 21.77 0.94 -8.99
CA GLY A 167 21.19 -0.23 -8.36
C GLY A 167 22.14 -0.96 -7.41
N GLU A 168 23.26 -0.33 -7.03
CA GLU A 168 24.29 -0.93 -6.19
C GLU A 168 24.63 -0.09 -4.96
N GLN A 169 24.72 1.24 -5.12
CA GLN A 169 25.08 2.15 -4.05
C GLN A 169 23.91 3.08 -3.71
N TRP A 170 23.63 3.24 -2.43
CA TRP A 170 22.62 4.14 -1.91
C TRP A 170 23.27 5.35 -1.27
N ASN A 171 22.97 6.52 -1.80
CA ASN A 171 23.56 7.77 -1.32
C ASN A 171 22.46 8.70 -0.78
N PRO A 172 22.71 9.41 0.34
CA PRO A 172 21.78 10.40 0.83
C PRO A 172 21.67 11.57 -0.16
N LEU A 173 20.43 12.00 -0.43
CA LEU A 173 20.17 13.21 -1.20
C LEU A 173 20.46 14.45 -0.34
N PRO A 174 20.94 15.55 -0.96
CA PRO A 174 21.06 16.83 -0.29
C PRO A 174 19.69 17.35 0.17
N THR A 175 19.53 17.60 1.46
CA THR A 175 18.27 18.08 2.05
C THR A 175 18.25 19.56 2.40
N GLY A 176 19.29 20.33 2.00
CA GLY A 176 19.42 21.76 2.30
C GLY A 176 18.19 22.60 1.92
N ASN A 177 17.62 22.34 0.76
CA ASN A 177 16.43 23.02 0.23
C ASN A 177 15.09 22.35 0.63
N MET A 178 15.11 21.35 1.48
CA MET A 178 13.88 20.73 1.98
C MET A 178 13.30 21.54 3.15
N PRO A 179 11.99 21.77 3.20
CA PRO A 179 11.34 22.33 4.39
C PRO A 179 11.63 21.47 5.63
N VAL A 180 11.78 22.09 6.79
CA VAL A 180 12.07 21.38 8.04
C VAL A 180 10.85 20.56 8.50
N ALA A 181 11.11 19.40 9.04
CA ALA A 181 10.12 18.62 9.78
C ALA A 181 9.71 19.36 11.06
N LEU A 182 8.44 19.28 11.40
CA LEU A 182 7.94 19.77 12.68
C LEU A 182 8.42 18.84 13.83
N PRO A 183 8.53 19.36 15.06
CA PRO A 183 8.86 18.47 16.19
C PRO A 183 7.84 17.33 16.32
N GLY A 184 8.32 16.09 16.27
CA GLY A 184 7.49 14.88 16.32
C GLY A 184 6.77 14.51 15.02
N GLU A 185 7.09 15.16 13.90
CA GLU A 185 6.62 14.75 12.58
C GLU A 185 7.49 13.61 12.03
N GLY A 186 6.84 12.61 11.44
CA GLY A 186 7.49 11.45 10.83
C GLY A 186 6.73 10.93 9.61
N ALA A 187 7.31 9.95 8.93
CA ALA A 187 6.61 9.16 7.92
C ALA A 187 6.07 7.88 8.56
N PHE A 188 5.35 7.06 7.78
CA PHE A 188 4.78 5.82 8.30
C PHE A 188 5.20 4.61 7.47
N ALA A 189 5.98 3.73 8.07
CA ALA A 189 6.39 2.45 7.50
C ALA A 189 5.24 1.42 7.53
N ALA A 190 4.13 1.71 6.88
CA ALA A 190 2.91 0.92 7.00
C ALA A 190 2.77 -0.15 5.92
N SER A 191 2.96 0.22 4.65
CA SER A 191 2.60 -0.62 3.49
C SER A 191 3.51 -0.38 2.27
N ASN A 192 4.65 0.26 2.46
CA ASN A 192 5.55 0.69 1.37
C ASN A 192 4.88 1.65 0.37
N SER A 193 3.98 2.52 0.82
CA SER A 193 3.18 3.37 -0.07
C SER A 193 3.04 4.84 0.33
N CYS A 194 3.80 5.32 1.32
CA CYS A 194 3.79 6.74 1.69
C CYS A 194 4.71 7.63 0.83
N LEU A 195 5.46 7.03 -0.11
CA LEU A 195 6.31 7.70 -1.10
C LEU A 195 5.83 7.34 -2.51
N ALA A 196 5.75 8.30 -3.41
CA ALA A 196 5.47 8.11 -4.82
C ALA A 196 6.54 8.79 -5.68
N MET A 197 7.00 8.10 -6.71
CA MET A 197 7.97 8.58 -7.71
C MET A 197 7.48 8.12 -9.08
N PRO A 198 6.56 8.87 -9.74
CA PRO A 198 5.99 8.48 -11.03
C PRO A 198 6.99 8.60 -12.18
N ASP A 199 8.01 9.44 -12.04
CA ASP A 199 9.11 9.63 -12.98
C ASP A 199 10.39 10.05 -12.22
N ASP A 200 11.49 10.30 -12.94
CA ASP A 200 12.80 10.67 -12.40
C ASP A 200 12.87 12.07 -11.77
N LYS A 201 11.85 12.91 -12.00
CA LYS A 201 11.76 14.29 -11.52
C LYS A 201 10.77 14.47 -10.38
N LYS A 202 9.60 13.83 -10.50
CA LYS A 202 8.52 14.02 -9.55
C LYS A 202 8.62 13.05 -8.39
N VAL A 203 8.68 13.59 -7.18
CA VAL A 203 8.71 12.83 -5.92
C VAL A 203 7.73 13.45 -4.94
N LEU A 204 6.87 12.63 -4.34
CA LEU A 204 5.93 13.04 -3.30
C LEU A 204 5.99 12.07 -2.13
N PHE A 205 5.91 12.59 -0.90
CA PHE A 205 5.71 11.74 0.27
C PHE A 205 4.79 12.37 1.30
N GLY A 206 4.07 11.51 2.02
CA GLY A 206 3.14 11.89 3.08
C GLY A 206 3.74 11.73 4.46
N THR A 207 3.36 12.60 5.40
CA THR A 207 3.82 12.62 6.79
C THR A 207 2.66 12.59 7.78
N GLY A 208 2.97 12.43 9.05
CA GLY A 208 2.01 12.47 10.14
C GLY A 208 2.60 12.99 11.43
N GLY A 209 1.87 12.81 12.53
CA GLY A 209 2.20 13.38 13.82
C GLY A 209 1.49 14.71 14.05
N PRO A 210 2.20 15.80 14.35
CA PRO A 210 1.60 17.11 14.63
C PRO A 210 0.91 17.73 13.40
N ALA A 211 1.26 17.27 12.20
CA ALA A 211 0.65 17.69 10.94
C ALA A 211 0.72 16.56 9.91
N ALA A 212 -0.35 16.40 9.13
CA ALA A 212 -0.39 15.57 7.94
C ALA A 212 -0.03 16.45 6.72
N ARG A 213 1.20 16.33 6.25
CA ARG A 213 1.74 17.16 5.16
C ARG A 213 2.15 16.28 3.98
N VAL A 214 2.11 16.86 2.79
CA VAL A 214 2.71 16.26 1.58
C VAL A 214 3.89 17.13 1.17
N PHE A 215 5.07 16.51 1.13
CA PHE A 215 6.28 17.08 0.54
C PHE A 215 6.32 16.71 -0.93
N GLN A 216 6.72 17.66 -1.77
CA GLN A 216 6.79 17.47 -3.22
C GLN A 216 8.05 18.10 -3.80
N SER A 217 8.72 17.34 -4.66
CA SER A 217 9.79 17.77 -5.55
C SER A 217 9.38 17.55 -7.00
N ASN A 218 9.88 18.42 -7.91
CA ASN A 218 9.72 18.29 -9.35
C ASN A 218 11.09 18.30 -10.08
N ASP A 219 12.16 18.03 -9.37
CA ASP A 219 13.54 18.00 -9.86
C ASP A 219 14.37 16.85 -9.27
N GLY A 220 13.69 15.72 -8.99
CA GLY A 220 14.33 14.50 -8.52
C GLY A 220 14.80 14.53 -7.06
N GLY A 221 14.22 15.44 -6.25
CA GLY A 221 14.53 15.57 -4.83
C GLY A 221 15.54 16.65 -4.48
N LEU A 222 15.88 17.55 -5.43
CA LEU A 222 16.84 18.65 -5.18
C LEU A 222 16.18 19.84 -4.48
N THR A 223 14.96 20.19 -4.88
CA THR A 223 14.17 21.24 -4.21
C THR A 223 12.79 20.73 -3.83
N TRP A 224 12.22 21.29 -2.76
CA TRP A 224 10.99 20.78 -2.16
C TRP A 224 10.03 21.89 -1.80
N THR A 225 8.76 21.61 -2.03
CA THR A 225 7.62 22.35 -1.47
C THR A 225 6.89 21.46 -0.47
N VAL A 226 6.06 22.04 0.39
CA VAL A 226 5.26 21.30 1.35
C VAL A 226 3.87 21.92 1.48
N ALA A 227 2.83 21.07 1.43
CA ALA A 227 1.45 21.47 1.64
C ALA A 227 0.84 20.72 2.84
N ARG A 228 -0.02 21.40 3.62
CA ARG A 228 -0.83 20.74 4.65
C ARG A 228 -2.04 20.09 4.00
N THR A 229 -2.38 18.90 4.46
CA THR A 229 -3.63 18.24 4.08
C THR A 229 -4.66 18.33 5.21
N PRO A 230 -5.95 18.15 4.91
CA PRO A 230 -6.98 18.08 5.93
C PRO A 230 -7.11 16.70 6.62
N VAL A 231 -6.25 15.73 6.29
CA VAL A 231 -6.23 14.39 6.91
C VAL A 231 -6.02 14.51 8.41
N VAL A 232 -6.55 13.56 9.16
CA VAL A 232 -6.43 13.50 10.63
C VAL A 232 -4.97 13.61 11.06
N GLN A 233 -4.71 14.46 12.06
CA GLN A 233 -3.39 14.85 12.54
C GLN A 233 -3.47 15.38 13.96
N GLY A 234 -2.34 15.61 14.61
CA GLY A 234 -2.28 16.25 15.94
C GLY A 234 -1.78 15.32 17.04
N ASN A 235 -1.56 14.04 16.74
CA ASN A 235 -0.94 13.09 17.66
C ASN A 235 0.07 12.18 16.91
N PRO A 236 1.03 11.53 17.60
CA PRO A 236 2.10 10.76 16.95
C PRO A 236 1.65 9.57 16.13
N SER A 237 0.41 9.10 16.28
CA SER A 237 -0.13 7.91 15.60
C SER A 237 -1.00 8.23 14.40
N SER A 238 -1.29 9.51 14.13
CA SER A 238 -2.19 9.95 13.06
C SER A 238 -1.47 10.65 11.93
N GLY A 239 -1.98 10.51 10.70
CA GLY A 239 -1.44 11.17 9.53
C GLY A 239 -1.69 10.40 8.23
N ILE A 240 -0.82 10.63 7.24
CA ILE A 240 -0.88 10.00 5.92
C ILE A 240 -0.07 8.70 5.94
N PHE A 241 -0.71 7.59 5.59
CA PHE A 241 -0.09 6.27 5.52
C PHE A 241 0.17 5.80 4.10
N SER A 242 -0.60 6.30 3.15
CA SER A 242 -0.48 5.95 1.74
C SER A 242 -0.73 7.16 0.85
N LEU A 243 0.02 7.24 -0.24
CA LEU A 243 -0.07 8.30 -1.23
C LEU A 243 0.10 7.72 -2.62
N ARG A 244 -0.73 8.15 -3.56
CA ARG A 244 -0.58 7.84 -4.99
C ARG A 244 -0.89 9.05 -5.83
N ILE A 245 -0.31 9.09 -7.02
CA ILE A 245 -0.56 10.08 -8.07
C ILE A 245 -0.96 9.34 -9.34
N ASP A 246 -1.94 9.86 -10.05
CA ASP A 246 -2.35 9.31 -11.34
C ASP A 246 -1.73 10.04 -12.53
N ALA A 247 -2.00 9.55 -13.75
CA ALA A 247 -1.47 10.11 -14.99
C ALA A 247 -1.95 11.54 -15.31
N HIS A 248 -2.91 12.07 -14.54
CA HIS A 248 -3.43 13.43 -14.67
C HIS A 248 -2.96 14.36 -13.55
N ASP A 249 -1.90 13.97 -12.83
CA ASP A 249 -1.36 14.73 -11.69
C ASP A 249 -2.34 14.91 -10.52
N ARG A 250 -3.37 14.07 -10.42
CA ARG A 250 -4.26 14.04 -9.27
C ARG A 250 -3.61 13.20 -8.18
N VAL A 251 -3.55 13.75 -6.97
CA VAL A 251 -2.92 13.08 -5.84
C VAL A 251 -3.98 12.65 -4.85
N LEU A 252 -3.98 11.39 -4.48
CA LEU A 252 -4.85 10.83 -3.45
C LEU A 252 -4.00 10.42 -2.25
N VAL A 253 -4.38 10.86 -1.06
CA VAL A 253 -3.79 10.45 0.22
C VAL A 253 -4.81 9.74 1.09
N LEU A 254 -4.35 8.70 1.75
CA LEU A 254 -5.09 7.96 2.77
C LEU A 254 -4.32 7.95 4.07
N GLY A 255 -5.06 7.96 5.17
CA GLY A 255 -4.47 7.98 6.49
C GLY A 255 -5.36 7.37 7.55
N GLY A 256 -5.31 7.95 8.71
CA GLY A 256 -6.03 7.53 9.91
C GLY A 256 -5.19 7.65 11.16
N ASP A 257 -5.55 6.90 12.18
CA ASP A 257 -4.81 6.76 13.42
C ASP A 257 -4.61 5.26 13.73
N TYR A 258 -3.35 4.79 13.81
CA TYR A 258 -3.09 3.36 14.06
C TYR A 258 -3.38 2.93 15.51
N LYS A 259 -3.55 3.87 16.43
CA LYS A 259 -4.02 3.58 17.79
C LYS A 259 -5.55 3.58 17.89
N GLU A 260 -6.23 4.26 16.98
CA GLU A 260 -7.68 4.32 16.84
C GLU A 260 -8.12 3.94 15.42
N PRO A 261 -7.85 2.71 14.96
CA PRO A 261 -7.99 2.33 13.54
C PRO A 261 -9.43 2.36 13.03
N ALA A 262 -10.41 2.42 13.92
CA ALA A 262 -11.83 2.59 13.58
C ALA A 262 -12.25 4.06 13.38
N LEU A 263 -11.38 5.02 13.69
CA LEU A 263 -11.66 6.44 13.47
C LEU A 263 -11.78 6.72 11.98
N SER A 264 -12.96 7.10 11.52
CA SER A 264 -13.31 7.31 10.10
C SER A 264 -13.39 8.79 9.70
N ASP A 265 -13.06 9.70 10.62
CA ASP A 265 -13.04 11.13 10.32
C ASP A 265 -11.74 11.53 9.64
N ARG A 266 -11.83 12.25 8.52
CA ARG A 266 -10.68 12.82 7.78
C ARG A 266 -9.60 11.80 7.41
N VAL A 267 -10.01 10.64 6.89
CA VAL A 267 -9.11 9.56 6.49
C VAL A 267 -8.56 9.74 5.07
N ALA A 268 -9.37 10.30 4.17
CA ALA A 268 -9.04 10.44 2.75
C ALA A 268 -9.14 11.90 2.29
N ALA A 269 -8.16 12.33 1.49
CA ALA A 269 -8.18 13.62 0.83
C ALA A 269 -7.56 13.54 -0.57
N THR A 270 -8.05 14.39 -1.49
CA THR A 270 -7.61 14.43 -2.89
C THR A 270 -7.15 15.84 -3.25
N SER A 271 -6.10 15.94 -4.06
CA SER A 271 -5.68 17.15 -4.75
C SER A 271 -5.88 16.95 -6.25
N LEU A 272 -6.52 17.92 -6.90
CA LEU A 272 -6.75 17.94 -8.36
C LEU A 272 -5.78 18.89 -9.07
N ASP A 273 -4.88 19.55 -8.33
CA ASP A 273 -3.97 20.60 -8.79
C ASP A 273 -2.50 20.29 -8.46
N ASN A 274 -2.14 18.98 -8.55
CA ASN A 274 -0.78 18.52 -8.32
C ASN A 274 -0.29 18.80 -6.88
N GLY A 275 -1.09 18.50 -5.87
CA GLY A 275 -0.70 18.59 -4.46
C GLY A 275 -0.73 19.98 -3.84
N LYS A 276 -1.20 21.02 -4.57
CA LYS A 276 -1.21 22.40 -4.07
C LYS A 276 -2.36 22.67 -3.10
N THR A 277 -3.57 22.22 -3.46
CA THR A 277 -4.77 22.33 -2.60
C THR A 277 -5.39 20.94 -2.37
N TRP A 278 -6.06 20.78 -1.24
CA TRP A 278 -6.56 19.50 -0.79
C TRP A 278 -8.01 19.57 -0.34
N GLN A 279 -8.79 18.57 -0.72
CA GLN A 279 -10.19 18.44 -0.34
C GLN A 279 -10.40 17.06 0.32
N LEU A 280 -11.12 17.05 1.43
CA LEU A 280 -11.57 15.79 2.05
C LEU A 280 -12.54 15.05 1.13
N ALA A 281 -12.48 13.73 1.16
CA ALA A 281 -13.54 12.92 0.58
C ALA A 281 -14.90 13.31 1.18
N VAL A 282 -15.93 13.35 0.34
CA VAL A 282 -17.31 13.66 0.75
C VAL A 282 -17.87 12.53 1.63
N LYS A 283 -17.63 11.29 1.20
CA LYS A 283 -17.87 10.09 2.01
C LYS A 283 -16.53 9.43 2.32
N GLN A 284 -16.13 9.50 3.57
CA GLN A 284 -14.86 8.98 4.05
C GLN A 284 -14.82 7.46 4.09
N PRO A 285 -13.62 6.84 4.02
CA PRO A 285 -13.41 5.43 4.39
C PRO A 285 -13.79 5.16 5.86
N GLY A 286 -14.16 3.91 6.16
CA GLY A 286 -14.60 3.47 7.48
C GLY A 286 -13.49 3.24 8.50
N GLY A 287 -12.39 3.98 8.43
CA GLY A 287 -11.27 3.93 9.37
C GLY A 287 -9.91 3.97 8.67
N LEU A 288 -8.84 3.72 9.42
CA LEU A 288 -7.46 3.72 8.91
C LEU A 288 -7.34 2.91 7.62
N ARG A 289 -6.74 3.53 6.60
CA ARG A 289 -6.33 2.86 5.35
C ARG A 289 -4.83 3.05 5.14
N SER A 290 -4.12 1.92 5.11
CA SER A 290 -2.66 1.89 5.02
C SER A 290 -2.14 1.63 3.61
N GLY A 291 -2.92 0.99 2.74
CA GLY A 291 -2.55 0.68 1.37
C GLY A 291 -3.52 1.26 0.35
N LEU A 292 -3.01 1.70 -0.80
CA LEU A 292 -3.76 2.32 -1.88
C LEU A 292 -3.21 1.84 -3.22
N ALA A 293 -4.09 1.37 -4.11
CA ALA A 293 -3.73 1.03 -5.49
C ALA A 293 -4.74 1.61 -6.49
N LEU A 294 -4.22 2.03 -7.64
CA LEU A 294 -5.03 2.48 -8.77
C LEU A 294 -5.57 1.24 -9.50
N ILE A 295 -6.87 1.20 -9.74
CA ILE A 295 -7.51 0.13 -10.52
C ILE A 295 -7.62 0.54 -11.98
N ASP A 296 -8.18 1.71 -12.23
CA ASP A 296 -8.40 2.31 -13.56
C ASP A 296 -8.58 3.81 -13.39
N ASN A 297 -8.75 4.56 -14.47
CA ASN A 297 -8.85 6.01 -14.50
C ASN A 297 -9.82 6.58 -13.45
N GLY A 298 -9.30 6.95 -12.29
CA GLY A 298 -10.05 7.50 -11.16
C GLY A 298 -10.69 6.48 -10.22
N ASP A 299 -10.51 5.18 -10.48
CA ASP A 299 -10.99 4.10 -9.64
C ASP A 299 -9.85 3.57 -8.79
N TRP A 300 -10.04 3.54 -7.47
CA TRP A 300 -9.01 3.15 -6.51
C TRP A 300 -9.53 2.12 -5.52
N VAL A 301 -8.63 1.27 -5.06
CA VAL A 301 -8.86 0.39 -3.91
C VAL A 301 -7.98 0.81 -2.75
N ALA A 302 -8.58 0.88 -1.57
CA ALA A 302 -7.91 1.17 -0.30
C ALA A 302 -8.08 0.01 0.66
N VAL A 303 -6.98 -0.40 1.30
CA VAL A 303 -6.97 -1.49 2.28
C VAL A 303 -6.47 -1.01 3.64
N GLY A 304 -6.95 -1.67 4.69
CA GLY A 304 -6.55 -1.39 6.05
C GLY A 304 -7.00 -2.48 7.03
N PRO A 305 -6.76 -2.31 8.34
CA PRO A 305 -7.03 -3.34 9.34
C PRO A 305 -8.52 -3.69 9.49
N SER A 306 -9.43 -2.78 9.11
CA SER A 306 -10.88 -2.98 9.17
C SER A 306 -11.52 -3.27 7.81
N GLY A 307 -10.73 -3.66 6.82
CA GLY A 307 -11.25 -4.08 5.52
C GLY A 307 -10.80 -3.22 4.34
N GLU A 308 -11.53 -3.37 3.25
CA GLU A 308 -11.30 -2.77 1.95
C GLU A 308 -12.42 -1.82 1.58
N GLU A 309 -12.06 -0.78 0.86
CA GLU A 309 -12.99 0.14 0.24
C GLU A 309 -12.53 0.55 -1.14
N VAL A 310 -13.49 0.91 -1.97
CA VAL A 310 -13.25 1.38 -3.33
C VAL A 310 -13.91 2.72 -3.56
N THR A 311 -13.34 3.47 -4.49
CA THR A 311 -13.94 4.67 -5.07
C THR A 311 -13.94 4.56 -6.58
N GLU A 312 -14.94 5.13 -7.24
CA GLU A 312 -15.06 5.22 -8.71
C GLU A 312 -15.19 6.68 -9.18
N ASP A 313 -14.87 7.63 -8.30
CA ASP A 313 -15.00 9.06 -8.52
C ASP A 313 -13.81 9.87 -7.95
N TYR A 314 -12.60 9.36 -8.19
CA TYR A 314 -11.35 10.02 -7.83
C TYR A 314 -11.17 10.24 -6.32
N GLY A 315 -11.74 9.37 -5.48
CA GLY A 315 -11.61 9.45 -4.03
C GLY A 315 -12.66 10.33 -3.33
N ALA A 316 -13.69 10.81 -4.04
CA ALA A 316 -14.73 11.63 -3.43
C ALA A 316 -15.69 10.81 -2.54
N HIS A 317 -16.07 9.61 -2.98
CA HIS A 317 -16.95 8.72 -2.22
C HIS A 317 -16.35 7.32 -2.12
N TRP A 318 -16.26 6.80 -0.89
CA TRP A 318 -15.74 5.47 -0.59
C TRP A 318 -16.85 4.50 -0.22
N LYS A 319 -16.76 3.28 -0.72
CA LYS A 319 -17.68 2.20 -0.47
C LYS A 319 -16.95 0.98 0.05
N HIS A 320 -17.38 0.48 1.21
CA HIS A 320 -16.87 -0.76 1.79
C HIS A 320 -17.22 -1.96 0.89
N THR A 321 -16.24 -2.84 0.66
CA THR A 321 -16.36 -4.02 -0.22
C THR A 321 -15.94 -5.31 0.43
N ASP A 322 -15.02 -5.29 1.41
CA ASP A 322 -14.57 -6.48 2.11
C ASP A 322 -14.06 -6.11 3.53
N SER A 323 -14.05 -7.09 4.45
CA SER A 323 -13.62 -6.93 5.85
C SER A 323 -12.29 -7.63 6.16
N LEU A 324 -11.50 -8.02 5.14
CA LEU A 324 -10.19 -8.64 5.32
C LEU A 324 -9.22 -7.65 5.99
N ASN A 325 -8.48 -8.14 6.99
CA ASN A 325 -7.44 -7.34 7.67
C ASN A 325 -6.18 -7.28 6.82
N LEU A 326 -6.10 -6.29 5.95
CA LEU A 326 -5.04 -6.10 4.96
C LEU A 326 -4.16 -4.90 5.35
N ASN A 327 -2.87 -4.99 5.01
CA ASN A 327 -1.89 -3.93 5.24
C ASN A 327 -1.48 -3.22 3.94
N ALA A 328 -1.23 -3.98 2.89
CA ALA A 328 -0.71 -3.48 1.62
C ALA A 328 -1.43 -4.11 0.43
N VAL A 329 -1.47 -3.39 -0.69
CA VAL A 329 -2.10 -3.81 -1.94
C VAL A 329 -1.28 -3.34 -3.13
N GLU A 330 -1.17 -4.20 -4.15
CA GLU A 330 -0.62 -3.87 -5.46
C GLU A 330 -1.44 -4.49 -6.57
N LEU A 331 -1.76 -3.72 -7.59
CA LEU A 331 -2.45 -4.17 -8.79
C LEU A 331 -1.52 -4.05 -9.99
N LEU A 332 -1.43 -5.11 -10.79
CA LEU A 332 -0.72 -5.12 -12.07
C LEU A 332 -1.58 -4.56 -13.21
N ASP A 333 -2.88 -4.78 -13.11
CA ASP A 333 -3.90 -4.29 -14.04
C ASP A 333 -5.29 -4.31 -13.38
N THR A 334 -6.34 -4.04 -14.15
CA THR A 334 -7.73 -3.97 -13.67
C THR A 334 -8.31 -5.32 -13.22
N GLN A 335 -7.59 -6.43 -13.38
CA GLN A 335 -8.07 -7.78 -13.06
C GLN A 335 -7.08 -8.60 -12.24
N THR A 336 -5.83 -8.14 -12.12
CA THR A 336 -4.73 -8.90 -11.50
C THR A 336 -4.04 -8.08 -10.44
N GLY A 337 -3.98 -8.62 -9.21
CA GLY A 337 -3.30 -7.97 -8.11
C GLY A 337 -3.27 -8.84 -6.87
N TRP A 338 -2.57 -8.38 -5.85
CA TRP A 338 -2.45 -9.02 -4.56
C TRP A 338 -2.52 -8.02 -3.42
N ALA A 339 -3.07 -8.47 -2.32
CA ALA A 339 -3.02 -7.76 -1.05
C ALA A 339 -2.50 -8.71 0.03
N VAL A 340 -1.83 -8.13 1.03
CA VAL A 340 -1.26 -8.87 2.16
C VAL A 340 -1.64 -8.23 3.47
N GLY A 341 -1.67 -9.01 4.55
CA GLY A 341 -2.16 -8.54 5.84
C GLY A 341 -1.68 -9.31 7.05
N ALA A 342 -2.42 -9.16 8.13
CA ALA A 342 -2.14 -9.82 9.41
C ALA A 342 -2.27 -11.35 9.28
N HIS A 343 -1.57 -12.07 10.17
CA HIS A 343 -1.63 -13.54 10.26
C HIS A 343 -1.34 -14.26 8.95
N GLY A 344 -0.35 -13.77 8.20
CA GLY A 344 0.04 -14.36 6.92
C GLY A 344 -1.02 -14.25 5.83
N LEU A 345 -2.01 -13.40 5.99
CA LEU A 345 -3.07 -13.22 5.01
C LEU A 345 -2.49 -12.74 3.69
N ILE A 346 -2.77 -13.51 2.63
CA ILE A 346 -2.57 -13.12 1.24
C ILE A 346 -3.89 -13.27 0.52
N ALA A 347 -4.26 -12.30 -0.27
CA ALA A 347 -5.46 -12.32 -1.09
C ALA A 347 -5.13 -11.91 -2.53
N ARG A 348 -5.62 -12.68 -3.50
CA ARG A 348 -5.50 -12.39 -4.92
C ARG A 348 -6.74 -11.66 -5.41
N PHE A 349 -6.57 -10.60 -6.14
CA PHE A 349 -7.64 -9.87 -6.82
C PHE A 349 -8.17 -10.73 -7.97
N VAL A 350 -9.47 -11.03 -7.98
CA VAL A 350 -10.00 -12.08 -8.89
C VAL A 350 -11.03 -11.62 -9.88
N ASN A 351 -11.66 -10.47 -9.73
CA ASN A 351 -12.58 -9.98 -10.75
C ASN A 351 -13.21 -8.63 -10.45
N ARG A 352 -13.42 -7.90 -11.52
CA ARG A 352 -14.16 -6.65 -11.55
C ARG A 352 -15.22 -6.62 -12.65
N SER A 353 -15.79 -7.74 -13.00
CA SER A 353 -16.77 -7.81 -14.12
C SER A 353 -18.11 -7.11 -13.84
N LYS A 354 -18.33 -6.58 -12.62
CA LYS A 354 -19.55 -5.84 -12.28
C LYS A 354 -19.18 -4.51 -11.61
N ARG A 355 -19.63 -3.40 -12.20
CA ARG A 355 -19.62 -2.08 -11.55
C ARG A 355 -20.26 -2.18 -10.16
N ILE A 356 -19.71 -1.46 -9.20
CA ILE A 356 -20.28 -1.36 -7.86
C ILE A 356 -21.63 -0.63 -8.00
N PRO A 357 -22.75 -1.23 -7.59
CA PRO A 357 -24.03 -0.53 -7.67
C PRO A 357 -24.03 0.71 -6.78
N GLY A 358 -24.45 1.85 -7.32
CA GLY A 358 -24.71 3.07 -6.56
C GLY A 358 -23.63 4.15 -6.56
N ILE A 359 -22.52 3.99 -7.30
CA ILE A 359 -21.58 5.09 -7.57
C ILE A 359 -21.76 5.54 -9.04
N ALA A 360 -22.20 6.78 -9.23
CA ALA A 360 -22.32 7.41 -10.56
C ALA A 360 -21.03 8.18 -10.86
N ARG A 361 -20.43 7.98 -12.06
CA ARG A 361 -19.31 8.84 -12.50
C ARG A 361 -19.84 10.26 -12.72
N PRO A 362 -19.14 11.29 -12.24
CA PRO A 362 -19.39 12.67 -12.68
C PRO A 362 -19.20 12.74 -14.20
N ARG A 363 -20.11 13.43 -14.88
CA ARG A 363 -20.03 13.67 -16.33
C ARG A 363 -18.98 14.71 -16.66
#